data_696b818d8f0450d74230b4ddfdac66f1
#
_entry.id   696b818d8f0450d74230b4ddfdac66f1
#
_cell.length_a   1.000
_cell.length_b   1.000
_cell.length_c   1.000
_cell.angle_alpha   90.00
_cell.angle_beta   90.00
_cell.angle_gamma   90.00
#
_symmetry.space_group_name_H-M   'P 1'
#
loop_
_entity.id
_entity.type
_entity.pdbx_description
1 polymer ?
#
loop_
_entity_poly.entity_id
_entity_poly.type
_entity_poly.pdbx_seq_one_letter_code
_entity_poly.pdbx_strand_id
1 'polypeptide(L)'
;LASSAASDVYKRQGLIFLILYGIRHGNALAVTTFSIFGSSLIVLYLASTLYHAIPNVRAKRALQYVDHSCIFLLIAGTYTPFMLNLMPNWIGITICTACWLIAAFGIIFQPWLMKKSDKLNTCLYLFQGWLVLFAFKPVVEALPFTGLALLVAGGLLYSFGTIFYNWQRLPYHHAVWHLFVLG
;
A
#
# COMPACT_ATOMS: atom_id res chain seq x y z
N LEU A 1 3.57 16.44 -11.90
CA LEU A 1 2.61 17.18 -11.06
C LEU A 1 1.16 17.04 -11.55
N ALA A 2 0.86 17.24 -12.85
CA ALA A 2 -0.50 17.14 -13.38
C ALA A 2 -1.06 15.71 -13.34
N SER A 3 -0.26 14.68 -13.63
CA SER A 3 -0.67 13.27 -13.54
C SER A 3 -0.93 12.81 -12.09
N SER A 4 -0.19 13.35 -11.13
CA SER A 4 -0.38 13.11 -9.69
C SER A 4 -1.72 13.69 -9.22
N ALA A 5 -2.04 14.94 -9.57
CA ALA A 5 -3.30 15.58 -9.20
C ALA A 5 -4.53 14.86 -9.79
N ALA A 6 -4.47 14.41 -11.05
CA ALA A 6 -5.56 13.64 -11.66
C ALA A 6 -5.76 12.29 -10.94
N SER A 7 -4.67 11.57 -10.63
CA SER A 7 -4.75 10.30 -9.92
C SER A 7 -5.32 10.46 -8.50
N ASP A 8 -5.03 11.58 -7.82
CA ASP A 8 -5.58 11.89 -6.49
C ASP A 8 -7.11 12.07 -6.51
N VAL A 9 -7.65 12.66 -7.58
CA VAL A 9 -9.11 12.84 -7.75
C VAL A 9 -9.80 11.49 -7.87
N TYR A 10 -9.31 10.59 -8.73
CA TYR A 10 -9.91 9.25 -8.93
C TYR A 10 -9.86 8.39 -7.66
N LYS A 11 -8.78 8.51 -6.88
CA LYS A 11 -8.62 7.75 -5.64
C LYS A 11 -9.55 8.24 -4.54
N ARG A 12 -9.76 9.54 -4.42
CA ARG A 12 -10.77 10.11 -3.51
C ARG A 12 -12.17 9.68 -3.91
N GLN A 13 -12.49 9.65 -5.20
CA GLN A 13 -13.77 9.14 -5.70
C GLN A 13 -13.96 7.67 -5.38
N GLY A 14 -12.93 6.83 -5.60
CA GLY A 14 -12.96 5.42 -5.23
C GLY A 14 -13.20 5.19 -3.73
N LEU A 15 -12.56 5.97 -2.86
CA LEU A 15 -12.79 5.90 -1.42
C LEU A 15 -14.23 6.26 -1.05
N ILE A 16 -14.75 7.38 -1.58
CA ILE A 16 -16.14 7.81 -1.35
C ILE A 16 -17.11 6.69 -1.78
N PHE A 17 -16.86 6.09 -2.95
CA PHE A 17 -17.69 4.99 -3.46
C PHE A 17 -17.67 3.79 -2.53
N LEU A 18 -16.50 3.36 -2.02
CA LEU A 18 -16.37 2.24 -1.09
C LEU A 18 -17.08 2.50 0.24
N ILE A 19 -16.97 3.73 0.77
CA ILE A 19 -17.66 4.13 2.01
C ILE A 19 -19.17 4.12 1.80
N LEU A 20 -19.65 4.71 0.72
CA LEU A 20 -21.08 4.73 0.38
C LEU A 20 -21.62 3.32 0.17
N TYR A 21 -20.85 2.44 -0.45
CA TYR A 21 -21.20 1.03 -0.60
C TYR A 21 -21.33 0.36 0.77
N GLY A 22 -20.38 0.54 1.68
CA GLY A 22 -20.44 0.02 3.04
C GLY A 22 -21.64 0.53 3.83
N ILE A 23 -21.97 1.82 3.72
CA ILE A 23 -23.14 2.43 4.38
C ILE A 23 -24.44 1.83 3.82
N ARG A 24 -24.58 1.71 2.51
CA ARG A 24 -25.78 1.15 1.86
C ARG A 24 -26.06 -0.28 2.27
N HIS A 25 -25.04 -1.06 2.53
CA HIS A 25 -25.17 -2.46 2.96
C HIS A 25 -25.21 -2.64 4.48
N GLY A 26 -25.25 -1.54 5.25
CA GLY A 26 -25.42 -1.53 6.71
C GLY A 26 -24.30 -2.23 7.48
N ASN A 27 -23.09 -2.36 6.88
CA ASN A 27 -21.98 -3.08 7.47
C ASN A 27 -20.95 -2.10 8.07
N ALA A 28 -21.04 -1.88 9.37
CA ALA A 28 -20.12 -1.00 10.10
C ALA A 28 -18.65 -1.44 9.97
N LEU A 29 -18.37 -2.75 9.92
CA LEU A 29 -17.04 -3.27 9.72
C LEU A 29 -16.49 -2.87 8.34
N ALA A 30 -17.28 -2.99 7.27
CA ALA A 30 -16.88 -2.59 5.93
C ALA A 30 -16.58 -1.08 5.86
N VAL A 31 -17.44 -0.24 6.45
CA VAL A 31 -17.20 1.21 6.51
C VAL A 31 -15.89 1.54 7.21
N THR A 32 -15.64 0.92 8.37
CA THR A 32 -14.42 1.15 9.15
C THR A 32 -13.17 0.71 8.38
N THR A 33 -13.18 -0.50 7.84
CA THR A 33 -12.02 -1.06 7.14
C THR A 33 -11.71 -0.33 5.83
N PHE A 34 -12.73 0.06 5.06
CA PHE A 34 -12.56 0.89 3.86
C PHE A 34 -12.07 2.30 4.20
N SER A 35 -12.50 2.87 5.34
CA SER A 35 -12.00 4.16 5.81
C SER A 35 -10.52 4.09 6.18
N ILE A 36 -10.06 3.01 6.83
CA ILE A 36 -8.64 2.77 7.15
C ILE A 36 -7.82 2.69 5.86
N PHE A 37 -8.25 1.87 4.89
CA PHE A 37 -7.58 1.76 3.60
C PHE A 37 -7.49 3.11 2.88
N GLY A 38 -8.62 3.79 2.72
CA GLY A 38 -8.66 5.05 1.99
C GLY A 38 -7.88 6.17 2.67
N SER A 39 -7.88 6.21 4.01
CA SER A 39 -7.07 7.17 4.76
C SER A 39 -5.58 6.90 4.55
N SER A 40 -5.14 5.63 4.59
CA SER A 40 -3.74 5.27 4.33
C SER A 40 -3.31 5.65 2.91
N LEU A 41 -4.20 5.48 1.93
CA LEU A 41 -3.97 5.87 0.54
C LEU A 41 -3.79 7.40 0.41
N ILE A 42 -4.70 8.18 1.01
CA ILE A 42 -4.62 9.65 1.00
C ILE A 42 -3.33 10.12 1.66
N VAL A 43 -2.97 9.56 2.82
CA VAL A 43 -1.76 9.93 3.57
C VAL A 43 -0.50 9.65 2.73
N LEU A 44 -0.41 8.49 2.07
CA LEU A 44 0.72 8.18 1.20
C LEU A 44 0.87 9.21 0.07
N TYR A 45 -0.23 9.52 -0.65
CA TYR A 45 -0.14 10.46 -1.78
C TYR A 45 0.18 11.89 -1.34
N LEU A 46 -0.38 12.33 -0.21
CA LEU A 46 -0.03 13.63 0.38
C LEU A 46 1.45 13.67 0.76
N ALA A 47 1.95 12.65 1.44
CA ALA A 47 3.36 12.56 1.83
C ALA A 47 4.28 12.58 0.60
N SER A 48 3.97 11.79 -0.42
CA SER A 48 4.73 11.71 -1.66
C SER A 48 4.71 13.04 -2.43
N THR A 49 3.54 13.67 -2.55
CA THR A 49 3.41 14.98 -3.20
C THR A 49 4.23 16.04 -2.49
N LEU A 50 4.15 16.11 -1.15
CA LEU A 50 4.93 17.05 -0.36
C LEU A 50 6.44 16.79 -0.46
N TYR A 51 6.86 15.52 -0.40
CA TYR A 51 8.27 15.14 -0.57
C TYR A 51 8.83 15.64 -1.90
N HIS A 52 8.08 15.51 -2.99
CA HIS A 52 8.54 15.95 -4.30
C HIS A 52 8.44 17.46 -4.51
N ALA A 53 7.49 18.14 -3.88
CA ALA A 53 7.25 19.57 -4.06
C ALA A 53 8.22 20.46 -3.26
N ILE A 54 8.70 20.02 -2.09
CA ILE A 54 9.49 20.86 -1.19
C ILE A 54 10.97 20.87 -1.58
N PRO A 55 11.57 22.07 -1.85
CA PRO A 55 12.97 22.19 -2.21
C PRO A 55 13.92 22.18 -1.00
N ASN A 56 13.44 22.48 0.21
CA ASN A 56 14.26 22.58 1.40
C ASN A 56 14.85 21.22 1.79
N VAL A 57 16.18 21.09 1.81
CA VAL A 57 16.91 19.83 2.02
C VAL A 57 16.59 19.15 3.36
N ARG A 58 16.42 19.93 4.45
CA ARG A 58 16.11 19.36 5.78
C ARG A 58 14.69 18.82 5.83
N ALA A 59 13.73 19.61 5.35
CA ALA A 59 12.33 19.20 5.27
C ALA A 59 12.15 18.01 4.31
N LYS A 60 12.85 18.02 3.18
CA LYS A 60 12.83 16.94 2.19
C LYS A 60 13.30 15.61 2.79
N ARG A 61 14.35 15.61 3.63
CA ARG A 61 14.81 14.39 4.31
C ARG A 61 13.76 13.86 5.29
N ALA A 62 13.12 14.72 6.07
CA ALA A 62 12.04 14.32 6.97
C ALA A 62 10.84 13.75 6.18
N LEU A 63 10.43 14.42 5.10
CA LEU A 63 9.34 13.97 4.24
C LEU A 63 9.66 12.66 3.52
N GLN A 64 10.93 12.40 3.19
CA GLN A 64 11.35 11.12 2.64
C GLN A 64 11.10 9.97 3.62
N TYR A 65 11.39 10.15 4.91
CA TYR A 65 11.07 9.14 5.92
C TYR A 65 9.56 8.91 6.02
N VAL A 66 8.77 9.97 5.98
CA VAL A 66 7.31 9.87 6.03
C VAL A 66 6.78 9.16 4.80
N ASP A 67 7.19 9.56 3.61
CA ASP A 67 6.78 8.96 2.32
C ASP A 67 7.03 7.45 2.31
N HIS A 68 8.24 7.02 2.67
CA HIS A 68 8.58 5.59 2.72
C HIS A 68 7.85 4.84 3.83
N SER A 69 7.62 5.48 4.99
CA SER A 69 6.81 4.91 6.07
C SER A 69 5.36 4.68 5.66
N CYS A 70 4.81 5.56 4.83
CA CYS A 70 3.43 5.46 4.34
C CYS A 70 3.22 4.26 3.41
N ILE A 71 4.29 3.69 2.80
CA ILE A 71 4.19 2.45 2.02
C ILE A 71 3.80 1.29 2.94
N PHE A 72 4.47 1.12 4.08
CA PHE A 72 4.10 0.11 5.08
C PHE A 72 2.66 0.29 5.55
N LEU A 73 2.28 1.54 5.83
CA LEU A 73 0.93 1.88 6.26
C LEU A 73 -0.11 1.53 5.20
N LEU A 74 0.15 1.83 3.92
CA LEU A 74 -0.77 1.52 2.83
C LEU A 74 -0.94 0.00 2.66
N ILE A 75 0.16 -0.78 2.71
CA ILE A 75 0.08 -2.23 2.61
C ILE A 75 -0.80 -2.79 3.74
N ALA A 76 -0.58 -2.37 5.00
CA ALA A 76 -1.41 -2.80 6.12
C ALA A 76 -2.87 -2.31 5.98
N GLY A 77 -3.06 -1.08 5.51
CA GLY A 77 -4.38 -0.52 5.19
C GLY A 77 -5.13 -1.33 4.14
N THR A 78 -4.44 -1.85 3.12
CA THR A 78 -5.03 -2.71 2.09
C THR A 78 -5.44 -4.08 2.65
N TYR A 79 -4.59 -4.66 3.51
CA TYR A 79 -4.91 -5.94 4.17
C TYR A 79 -6.15 -5.85 5.08
N THR A 80 -6.41 -4.70 5.66
CA THR A 80 -7.50 -4.52 6.63
C THR A 80 -8.88 -4.87 6.05
N PRO A 81 -9.38 -4.22 4.98
CA PRO A 81 -10.67 -4.60 4.39
C PRO A 81 -10.63 -5.98 3.75
N PHE A 82 -9.50 -6.35 3.13
CA PHE A 82 -9.36 -7.61 2.44
C PHE A 82 -9.46 -8.81 3.41
N MET A 83 -8.71 -8.79 4.51
CA MET A 83 -8.69 -9.89 5.46
C MET A 83 -9.92 -9.91 6.37
N LEU A 84 -10.37 -8.75 6.88
CA LEU A 84 -11.44 -8.71 7.86
C LEU A 84 -12.85 -8.85 7.25
N ASN A 85 -13.07 -8.43 6.01
CA ASN A 85 -14.38 -8.61 5.36
C ASN A 85 -14.47 -9.93 4.57
N LEU A 86 -13.36 -10.36 3.92
CA LEU A 86 -13.36 -11.57 3.13
C LEU A 86 -13.19 -12.83 4.00
N MET A 87 -12.32 -12.75 4.99
CA MET A 87 -12.01 -13.86 5.89
C MET A 87 -12.15 -13.42 7.37
N PRO A 88 -13.38 -13.24 7.89
CA PRO A 88 -13.60 -12.83 9.27
C PRO A 88 -13.40 -14.02 10.24
N ASN A 89 -12.27 -14.71 10.11
CA ASN A 89 -11.89 -15.85 10.92
C ASN A 89 -10.48 -15.64 11.51
N TRP A 90 -10.02 -16.59 12.32
CA TRP A 90 -8.71 -16.48 12.98
C TRP A 90 -7.55 -16.32 12.00
N ILE A 91 -7.61 -16.93 10.79
CA ILE A 91 -6.55 -16.80 9.78
C ILE A 91 -6.48 -15.35 9.27
N GLY A 92 -7.61 -14.76 8.86
CA GLY A 92 -7.67 -13.38 8.39
C GLY A 92 -7.21 -12.39 9.46
N ILE A 93 -7.66 -12.57 10.70
CA ILE A 93 -7.26 -11.74 11.84
C ILE A 93 -5.75 -11.84 12.08
N THR A 94 -5.20 -13.07 12.08
CA THR A 94 -3.75 -13.29 12.31
C THR A 94 -2.90 -12.63 11.24
N ILE A 95 -3.26 -12.78 9.95
CA ILE A 95 -2.51 -12.17 8.84
C ILE A 95 -2.62 -10.64 8.88
N CYS A 96 -3.82 -10.12 9.13
CA CYS A 96 -4.02 -8.68 9.29
C CYS A 96 -3.16 -8.12 10.43
N THR A 97 -3.19 -8.78 11.59
CA THR A 97 -2.38 -8.40 12.76
C THR A 97 -0.87 -8.47 12.45
N ALA A 98 -0.41 -9.55 11.83
CA ALA A 98 0.99 -9.68 11.43
C ALA A 98 1.41 -8.56 10.45
N CYS A 99 0.55 -8.22 9.50
CA CYS A 99 0.80 -7.13 8.55
C CYS A 99 0.92 -5.77 9.27
N TRP A 100 0.07 -5.48 10.25
CA TRP A 100 0.14 -4.26 11.05
C TRP A 100 1.38 -4.22 11.96
N LEU A 101 1.81 -5.35 12.52
CA LEU A 101 3.05 -5.45 13.32
C LEU A 101 4.28 -5.18 12.46
N ILE A 102 4.33 -5.71 11.24
CA ILE A 102 5.41 -5.43 10.28
C ILE A 102 5.39 -3.96 9.88
N ALA A 103 4.21 -3.36 9.65
CA ALA A 103 4.09 -1.94 9.36
C ALA A 103 4.61 -1.09 10.52
N ALA A 104 4.21 -1.39 11.76
CA ALA A 104 4.70 -0.68 12.93
C ALA A 104 6.22 -0.78 13.08
N PHE A 105 6.79 -1.98 12.89
CA PHE A 105 8.24 -2.18 12.88
C PHE A 105 8.90 -1.35 11.78
N GLY A 106 8.41 -1.44 10.53
CA GLY A 106 8.96 -0.71 9.40
C GLY A 106 8.94 0.81 9.61
N ILE A 107 7.84 1.36 10.14
CA ILE A 107 7.69 2.79 10.43
C ILE A 107 8.64 3.24 11.54
N ILE A 108 8.71 2.51 12.64
CA ILE A 108 9.57 2.86 13.79
C ILE A 108 11.06 2.83 13.39
N PHE A 109 11.47 1.81 12.63
CA PHE A 109 12.85 1.64 12.23
C PHE A 109 13.19 2.25 10.87
N GLN A 110 12.27 2.99 10.23
CA GLN A 110 12.47 3.61 8.92
C GLN A 110 13.78 4.41 8.80
N PRO A 111 14.16 5.28 9.76
CA PRO A 111 15.41 6.02 9.66
C PRO A 111 16.67 5.13 9.63
N TRP A 112 16.62 3.99 10.30
CA TRP A 112 17.69 3.01 10.30
C TRP A 112 17.71 2.18 9.02
N LEU A 113 16.55 1.72 8.56
CA LEU A 113 16.40 0.96 7.33
C LEU A 113 16.93 1.71 6.12
N MET A 114 16.57 2.98 5.97
CA MET A 114 17.03 3.83 4.85
C MET A 114 18.54 4.10 4.90
N LYS A 115 19.12 4.20 6.10
CA LYS A 115 20.58 4.35 6.23
C LYS A 115 21.33 3.07 5.86
N LYS A 116 20.72 1.90 6.10
CA LYS A 116 21.37 0.61 5.90
C LYS A 116 21.31 0.17 4.44
N SER A 117 20.14 0.19 3.82
CA SER A 117 19.98 -0.21 2.43
C SER A 117 18.54 0.00 1.92
N ASP A 118 18.39 0.68 0.81
CA ASP A 118 17.11 0.81 0.09
C ASP A 118 16.55 -0.56 -0.34
N LYS A 119 17.44 -1.50 -0.68
CA LYS A 119 17.06 -2.87 -1.05
C LYS A 119 16.42 -3.62 0.10
N LEU A 120 16.95 -3.45 1.33
CA LEU A 120 16.37 -4.08 2.52
C LEU A 120 14.95 -3.56 2.77
N ASN A 121 14.76 -2.26 2.63
CA ASN A 121 13.47 -1.62 2.75
C ASN A 121 12.47 -2.18 1.73
N THR A 122 12.88 -2.27 0.46
CA THR A 122 12.08 -2.86 -0.62
C THR A 122 11.74 -4.34 -0.33
N CYS A 123 12.69 -5.13 0.17
CA CYS A 123 12.44 -6.53 0.53
C CYS A 123 11.38 -6.65 1.63
N LEU A 124 11.37 -5.74 2.62
CA LEU A 124 10.36 -5.73 3.66
C LEU A 124 8.97 -5.37 3.12
N TYR A 125 8.86 -4.41 2.20
CA TYR A 125 7.59 -4.12 1.52
C TYR A 125 7.07 -5.32 0.75
N LEU A 126 7.94 -6.00 -0.02
CA LEU A 126 7.56 -7.20 -0.76
C LEU A 126 7.13 -8.32 0.18
N PHE A 127 7.89 -8.58 1.24
CA PHE A 127 7.54 -9.57 2.24
C PHE A 127 6.17 -9.28 2.86
N GLN A 128 5.93 -8.04 3.27
CA GLN A 128 4.64 -7.62 3.82
C GLN A 128 3.50 -7.78 2.78
N GLY A 129 3.74 -7.39 1.53
CA GLY A 129 2.73 -7.50 0.46
C GLY A 129 2.40 -8.96 0.11
N TRP A 130 3.34 -9.88 0.21
CA TRP A 130 3.15 -11.30 -0.09
C TRP A 130 2.72 -12.16 1.11
N LEU A 131 2.39 -11.57 2.26
CA LEU A 131 1.82 -12.31 3.41
C LEU A 131 0.52 -13.06 3.05
N VAL A 132 -0.20 -12.61 2.04
CA VAL A 132 -1.41 -13.27 1.52
C VAL A 132 -1.16 -14.72 1.09
N LEU A 133 0.06 -15.07 0.71
CA LEU A 133 0.43 -16.43 0.34
C LEU A 133 0.29 -17.44 1.49
N PHE A 134 0.41 -16.99 2.73
CA PHE A 134 0.17 -17.86 3.90
C PHE A 134 -1.31 -18.24 4.09
N ALA A 135 -2.21 -17.49 3.42
CA ALA A 135 -3.64 -17.80 3.34
C ALA A 135 -4.07 -18.13 1.91
N PHE A 136 -3.20 -18.62 1.05
CA PHE A 136 -3.47 -18.81 -0.37
C PHE A 136 -4.73 -19.64 -0.62
N LYS A 137 -4.86 -20.81 0.02
CA LYS A 137 -6.03 -21.69 -0.15
C LYS A 137 -7.33 -21.00 0.26
N PRO A 138 -7.49 -20.45 1.49
CA PRO A 138 -8.67 -19.70 1.87
C PRO A 138 -9.00 -18.52 0.97
N VAL A 139 -7.98 -17.82 0.48
CA VAL A 139 -8.16 -16.65 -0.42
C VAL A 139 -8.72 -17.10 -1.78
N VAL A 140 -8.18 -18.18 -2.34
CA VAL A 140 -8.68 -18.74 -3.61
C VAL A 140 -10.13 -19.23 -3.49
N GLU A 141 -10.48 -19.83 -2.36
CA GLU A 141 -11.85 -20.31 -2.10
C GLU A 141 -12.84 -19.17 -1.88
N ALA A 142 -12.40 -18.04 -1.31
CA ALA A 142 -13.28 -16.93 -0.97
C ALA A 142 -13.43 -15.90 -2.10
N LEU A 143 -12.47 -15.77 -3.02
CA LEU A 143 -12.51 -14.79 -4.11
C LEU A 143 -13.10 -15.36 -5.39
N PRO A 144 -13.95 -14.58 -6.09
CA PRO A 144 -14.29 -14.89 -7.48
C PRO A 144 -13.04 -14.78 -8.36
N PHE A 145 -13.03 -15.50 -9.49
CA PHE A 145 -11.88 -15.54 -10.41
C PHE A 145 -11.33 -14.15 -10.78
N THR A 146 -12.21 -13.18 -11.03
CA THR A 146 -11.83 -11.79 -11.34
C THR A 146 -11.07 -11.13 -10.18
N GLY A 147 -11.54 -11.32 -8.94
CA GLY A 147 -10.86 -10.80 -7.74
C GLY A 147 -9.49 -11.42 -7.54
N LEU A 148 -9.38 -12.74 -7.74
CA LEU A 148 -8.11 -13.45 -7.66
C LEU A 148 -7.14 -12.98 -8.77
N ALA A 149 -7.63 -12.83 -10.00
CA ALA A 149 -6.82 -12.36 -11.13
C ALA A 149 -6.27 -10.93 -10.87
N LEU A 150 -7.11 -10.02 -10.33
CA LEU A 150 -6.68 -8.67 -9.97
C LEU A 150 -5.67 -8.67 -8.82
N LEU A 151 -5.85 -9.52 -7.81
CA LEU A 151 -4.91 -9.65 -6.70
C LEU A 151 -3.53 -10.11 -7.20
N VAL A 152 -3.50 -11.16 -8.03
CA VAL A 152 -2.26 -11.68 -8.61
C VAL A 152 -1.60 -10.66 -9.54
N ALA A 153 -2.38 -10.04 -10.43
CA ALA A 153 -1.88 -9.00 -11.34
C ALA A 153 -1.27 -7.83 -10.57
N GLY A 154 -1.96 -7.31 -9.54
CA GLY A 154 -1.47 -6.23 -8.69
C GLY A 154 -0.18 -6.61 -7.95
N GLY A 155 -0.11 -7.80 -7.36
CA GLY A 155 1.09 -8.31 -6.70
C GLY A 155 2.29 -8.46 -7.65
N LEU A 156 2.05 -8.95 -8.87
CA LEU A 156 3.08 -9.04 -9.91
C LEU A 156 3.53 -7.66 -10.40
N LEU A 157 2.60 -6.76 -10.71
CA LEU A 157 2.91 -5.39 -11.13
C LEU A 157 3.76 -4.68 -10.07
N TYR A 158 3.36 -4.78 -8.81
CA TYR A 158 4.14 -4.20 -7.71
C TYR A 158 5.54 -4.81 -7.63
N SER A 159 5.66 -6.14 -7.70
CA SER A 159 6.95 -6.85 -7.63
C SER A 159 7.86 -6.50 -8.81
N PHE A 160 7.33 -6.47 -10.03
CA PHE A 160 8.09 -6.01 -11.19
C PHE A 160 8.49 -4.53 -11.08
N GLY A 161 7.59 -3.69 -10.60
CA GLY A 161 7.86 -2.27 -10.36
C GLY A 161 9.06 -2.06 -9.43
N THR A 162 9.22 -2.88 -8.38
CA THR A 162 10.36 -2.77 -7.46
C THR A 162 11.71 -3.05 -8.14
N ILE A 163 11.75 -3.82 -9.20
CA ILE A 163 12.97 -4.05 -10.00
C ILE A 163 13.40 -2.71 -10.62
N PHE A 164 12.47 -1.99 -11.24
CA PHE A 164 12.76 -0.67 -11.83
C PHE A 164 13.09 0.37 -10.76
N TYR A 165 12.40 0.34 -9.61
CA TYR A 165 12.73 1.22 -8.47
C TYR A 165 14.20 1.07 -8.05
N ASN A 166 14.69 -0.15 -7.95
CA ASN A 166 16.07 -0.44 -7.54
C ASN A 166 17.10 -0.27 -8.67
N TRP A 167 16.67 -0.09 -9.93
CA TRP A 167 17.56 0.00 -11.10
C TRP A 167 18.03 1.43 -11.32
N GLN A 168 18.89 1.92 -10.45
CA GLN A 168 19.41 3.31 -10.46
C GLN A 168 20.14 3.72 -11.76
N ARG A 169 20.58 2.75 -12.58
CA ARG A 169 21.23 3.02 -13.88
C ARG A 169 20.24 3.39 -14.99
N LEU A 170 18.95 3.09 -14.81
CA LEU A 170 17.93 3.39 -15.79
C LEU A 170 17.52 4.86 -15.67
N PRO A 171 17.62 5.67 -16.73
CA PRO A 171 17.11 7.04 -16.70
C PRO A 171 15.60 7.00 -16.44
N TYR A 172 15.13 7.90 -15.57
CA TYR A 172 13.72 7.99 -15.15
C TYR A 172 13.16 6.75 -14.43
N HIS A 173 14.01 5.86 -13.86
CA HIS A 173 13.57 4.65 -13.15
C HIS A 173 12.47 4.91 -12.11
N HIS A 174 12.52 6.05 -11.42
CA HIS A 174 11.53 6.44 -10.42
C HIS A 174 10.17 6.78 -11.07
N ALA A 175 10.15 7.41 -12.23
CA ALA A 175 8.92 7.67 -12.98
C ALA A 175 8.30 6.36 -13.51
N VAL A 176 9.13 5.42 -13.96
CA VAL A 176 8.70 4.08 -14.37
C VAL A 176 8.08 3.34 -13.21
N TRP A 177 8.68 3.40 -12.01
CA TRP A 177 8.12 2.84 -10.79
C TRP A 177 6.70 3.36 -10.52
N HIS A 178 6.48 4.68 -10.64
CA HIS A 178 5.14 5.25 -10.43
C HIS A 178 4.09 4.74 -11.40
N LEU A 179 4.46 4.36 -12.64
CA LEU A 179 3.53 3.73 -13.57
C LEU A 179 3.04 2.35 -13.07
N PHE A 180 3.95 1.56 -12.48
CA PHE A 180 3.58 0.28 -11.88
C PHE A 180 2.74 0.43 -10.61
N VAL A 181 2.91 1.52 -9.86
CA VAL A 181 2.09 1.83 -8.68
C VAL A 181 0.69 2.32 -9.06
N LEU A 182 0.51 2.86 -10.26
CA LEU A 182 -0.79 3.31 -10.77
C LEU A 182 -1.63 2.16 -11.34
N GLY A 183 -1.02 1.10 -11.89
CA GLY A 183 -1.70 -0.09 -12.41
C GLY A 183 -2.10 -1.07 -11.34
#